data_122ef1be1005b22fc616e4674ee8a289
#
_entry.id   122ef1be1005b22fc616e4674ee8a289
#
_cell.length_a   1.000
_cell.length_b   1.000
_cell.length_c   1.000
_cell.angle_alpha   90.00
_cell.angle_beta   90.00
_cell.angle_gamma   90.00
#
_symmetry.space_group_name_H-M   'P 1'
#
loop_
_entity.id
_entity.type
_entity.pdbx_description
1 polymer ?
#
loop_
_entity_poly.entity_id
_entity_poly.type
_entity_poly.pdbx_seq_one_letter_code
_entity_poly.pdbx_strand_id
1 'polypeptide(L)'
;MSLENLERINKLHVEAPDQEEIKNLILAASERLSDSQKTGLSYSSRFDLAYNASHGLALAALRAAGYRSDQRYIVFQCLQHTSGLAKGRIRIFSTCHERRNLAEYEGHYEKDEQLLAELIDAGNALLTEFQV
;
A
#
# COMPACT_ATOMS: atom_id res chain seq x y z
N MET A 1 -1.11 -15.10 -11.21
CA MET A 1 -1.08 -16.05 -10.08
C MET A 1 -2.25 -15.77 -9.15
N SER A 2 -2.85 -16.82 -8.61
CA SER A 2 -3.93 -16.69 -7.65
C SER A 2 -3.37 -16.56 -6.23
N LEU A 3 -4.23 -16.16 -5.27
CA LEU A 3 -3.84 -16.12 -3.87
C LEU A 3 -3.46 -17.52 -3.37
N GLU A 4 -4.20 -18.55 -3.80
CA GLU A 4 -3.91 -19.93 -3.43
C GLU A 4 -2.55 -20.39 -3.95
N ASN A 5 -2.18 -19.98 -5.16
CA ASN A 5 -0.87 -20.31 -5.72
C ASN A 5 0.26 -19.63 -4.95
N LEU A 6 0.06 -18.38 -4.55
CA LEU A 6 1.05 -17.64 -3.73
C LEU A 6 1.23 -18.29 -2.36
N GLU A 7 0.15 -18.77 -1.74
CA GLU A 7 0.23 -19.50 -0.48
C GLU A 7 1.00 -20.79 -0.66
N ARG A 8 0.73 -21.52 -1.76
CA ARG A 8 1.37 -22.81 -2.04
C ARG A 8 2.89 -22.70 -2.17
N ILE A 9 3.40 -21.58 -2.68
CA ILE A 9 4.85 -21.34 -2.83
C ILE A 9 5.42 -20.53 -1.66
N ASN A 10 4.71 -20.47 -0.54
CA ASN A 10 5.12 -19.80 0.70
C ASN A 10 5.32 -18.28 0.58
N LYS A 11 4.64 -17.63 -0.36
CA LYS A 11 4.65 -16.16 -0.47
C LYS A 11 3.54 -15.53 0.36
N LEU A 12 2.51 -16.29 0.70
CA LEU A 12 1.42 -15.87 1.58
C LEU A 12 1.22 -16.91 2.67
N HIS A 13 0.72 -16.46 3.80
CA HIS A 13 0.31 -17.32 4.91
C HIS A 13 -1.18 -17.17 5.12
N VAL A 14 -1.88 -18.29 5.28
CA VAL A 14 -3.30 -18.28 5.62
C VAL A 14 -3.44 -17.84 7.08
N GLU A 15 -4.28 -16.85 7.31
CA GLU A 15 -4.57 -16.38 8.67
C GLU A 15 -5.98 -15.80 8.66
N ALA A 16 -6.83 -16.29 9.57
CA ALA A 16 -8.22 -15.85 9.62
C ALA A 16 -8.32 -14.33 9.77
N PRO A 17 -9.28 -13.67 9.09
CA PRO A 17 -9.47 -12.23 9.21
C PRO A 17 -9.75 -11.82 10.66
N ASP A 18 -9.23 -10.67 11.04
CA ASP A 18 -9.45 -10.05 12.34
C ASP A 18 -10.00 -8.66 12.08
N GLN A 19 -11.26 -8.43 12.41
CA GLN A 19 -11.94 -7.17 12.09
C GLN A 19 -11.33 -5.98 12.83
N GLU A 20 -10.85 -6.17 14.04
CA GLU A 20 -10.21 -5.10 14.80
C GLU A 20 -8.88 -4.69 14.15
N GLU A 21 -8.09 -5.66 13.73
CA GLU A 21 -6.83 -5.39 13.02
C GLU A 21 -7.11 -4.63 11.71
N ILE A 22 -8.06 -5.10 10.93
CA ILE A 22 -8.42 -4.49 9.66
C ILE A 22 -8.87 -3.04 9.86
N LYS A 23 -9.74 -2.81 10.84
CA LYS A 23 -10.23 -1.48 11.17
C LYS A 23 -9.10 -0.54 11.54
N ASN A 24 -8.16 -1.01 12.37
CA ASN A 24 -7.04 -0.20 12.81
C ASN A 24 -6.07 0.11 11.68
N LEU A 25 -5.85 -0.84 10.76
CA LEU A 25 -5.03 -0.60 9.58
C LEU A 25 -5.62 0.51 8.71
N ILE A 26 -6.92 0.47 8.50
CA ILE A 26 -7.63 1.47 7.69
C ILE A 26 -7.60 2.83 8.36
N LEU A 27 -7.86 2.89 9.66
CA LEU A 27 -7.87 4.14 10.41
C LEU A 27 -6.50 4.82 10.38
N ALA A 28 -5.43 4.08 10.69
CA ALA A 28 -4.09 4.63 10.67
C ALA A 28 -3.69 5.09 9.25
N ALA A 29 -4.07 4.31 8.24
CA ALA A 29 -3.79 4.67 6.85
C ALA A 29 -4.53 5.95 6.45
N SER A 30 -5.79 6.08 6.85
CA SER A 30 -6.59 7.28 6.56
C SER A 30 -5.93 8.54 7.14
N GLU A 31 -5.46 8.46 8.37
CA GLU A 31 -4.79 9.59 9.03
C GLU A 31 -3.49 9.94 8.30
N ARG A 32 -2.66 8.94 7.98
CA ARG A 32 -1.38 9.16 7.28
C ARG A 32 -1.60 9.74 5.89
N LEU A 33 -2.59 9.23 5.18
CA LEU A 33 -2.88 9.71 3.83
C LEU A 33 -3.34 11.16 3.85
N SER A 34 -4.18 11.52 4.81
CA SER A 34 -4.59 12.91 5.02
C SER A 34 -3.37 13.79 5.29
N ASP A 35 -2.49 13.36 6.19
CA ASP A 35 -1.28 14.12 6.53
C ASP A 35 -0.34 14.25 5.32
N SER A 36 -0.25 13.24 4.46
CA SER A 36 0.60 13.29 3.28
C SER A 36 0.22 14.41 2.32
N GLN A 37 -1.00 14.89 2.41
CA GLN A 37 -1.51 15.94 1.51
C GLN A 37 -1.26 17.35 2.03
N LYS A 38 -0.65 17.49 3.20
CA LYS A 38 -0.32 18.79 3.77
C LYS A 38 0.90 19.39 3.08
N THR A 39 0.75 20.60 2.55
CA THR A 39 1.80 21.24 1.75
C THR A 39 2.97 21.75 2.57
N GLY A 40 2.81 21.88 3.91
CA GLY A 40 3.87 22.35 4.80
C GLY A 40 4.92 21.28 5.12
N LEU A 41 4.69 20.03 4.73
CA LEU A 41 5.64 18.96 4.99
C LEU A 41 6.62 18.80 3.82
N SER A 42 7.80 18.25 4.11
CA SER A 42 8.79 17.96 3.07
C SER A 42 8.29 16.87 2.12
N TYR A 43 8.86 16.83 0.93
CA TYR A 43 8.58 15.76 -0.02
C TYR A 43 8.81 14.39 0.60
N SER A 44 9.94 14.21 1.26
CA SER A 44 10.32 12.94 1.89
C SER A 44 9.28 12.48 2.90
N SER A 45 8.82 13.39 3.76
CA SER A 45 7.81 13.07 4.78
C SER A 45 6.47 12.73 4.13
N ARG A 46 6.06 13.50 3.13
CA ARG A 46 4.81 13.27 2.43
C ARG A 46 4.83 11.93 1.69
N PHE A 47 5.95 11.61 1.05
CA PHE A 47 6.12 10.33 0.35
C PHE A 47 6.01 9.15 1.32
N ASP A 48 6.74 9.22 2.45
CA ASP A 48 6.71 8.15 3.46
C ASP A 48 5.31 7.95 4.03
N LEU A 49 4.59 9.04 4.32
CA LEU A 49 3.23 8.94 4.83
C LEU A 49 2.30 8.28 3.82
N ALA A 50 2.33 8.73 2.57
CA ALA A 50 1.47 8.19 1.52
C ALA A 50 1.82 6.73 1.21
N TYR A 51 3.10 6.41 1.18
CA TYR A 51 3.57 5.05 0.91
C TYR A 51 3.13 4.08 2.03
N ASN A 52 3.36 4.44 3.29
CA ASN A 52 2.98 3.60 4.42
C ASN A 52 1.47 3.47 4.55
N ALA A 53 0.73 4.54 4.25
CA ALA A 53 -0.74 4.48 4.21
C ALA A 53 -1.21 3.48 3.16
N SER A 54 -0.64 3.55 1.96
CA SER A 54 -1.00 2.65 0.86
C SER A 54 -0.69 1.20 1.21
N HIS A 55 0.45 0.94 1.84
CA HIS A 55 0.78 -0.41 2.28
C HIS A 55 -0.20 -0.91 3.34
N GLY A 56 -0.57 -0.05 4.30
CA GLY A 56 -1.55 -0.41 5.33
C GLY A 56 -2.89 -0.80 4.74
N LEU A 57 -3.36 -0.05 3.73
CA LEU A 57 -4.61 -0.36 3.04
C LEU A 57 -4.51 -1.64 2.23
N ALA A 58 -3.39 -1.85 1.55
CA ALA A 58 -3.16 -3.08 0.79
C ALA A 58 -3.12 -4.29 1.72
N LEU A 59 -2.49 -4.15 2.89
CA LEU A 59 -2.47 -5.20 3.89
C LEU A 59 -3.88 -5.45 4.44
N ALA A 60 -4.66 -4.41 4.69
CA ALA A 60 -6.05 -4.56 5.16
C ALA A 60 -6.88 -5.38 4.17
N ALA A 61 -6.71 -5.12 2.86
CA ALA A 61 -7.41 -5.89 1.83
C ALA A 61 -6.98 -7.36 1.84
N LEU A 62 -5.68 -7.62 1.98
CA LEU A 62 -5.15 -8.98 2.03
C LEU A 62 -5.64 -9.70 3.28
N ARG A 63 -5.64 -9.03 4.43
CA ARG A 63 -6.12 -9.60 5.69
C ARG A 63 -7.60 -9.94 5.62
N ALA A 64 -8.40 -9.10 4.98
CA ALA A 64 -9.82 -9.37 4.78
C ALA A 64 -10.05 -10.61 3.91
N ALA A 65 -9.12 -10.90 3.01
CA ALA A 65 -9.17 -12.10 2.17
C ALA A 65 -8.68 -13.36 2.89
N GLY A 66 -8.16 -13.23 4.11
CA GLY A 66 -7.72 -14.37 4.93
C GLY A 66 -6.26 -14.74 4.77
N TYR A 67 -5.43 -13.79 4.37
CA TYR A 67 -3.99 -14.02 4.16
C TYR A 67 -3.14 -12.94 4.82
N ARG A 68 -1.87 -13.24 4.97
CA ARG A 68 -0.86 -12.31 5.47
C ARG A 68 0.47 -12.51 4.72
N SER A 69 1.21 -11.42 4.55
CA SER A 69 2.59 -11.46 4.07
C SER A 69 3.37 -10.34 4.75
N ASP A 70 4.62 -10.59 5.07
CA ASP A 70 5.54 -9.58 5.59
C ASP A 70 6.38 -8.92 4.48
N GLN A 71 6.18 -9.35 3.22
CA GLN A 71 6.87 -8.78 2.07
C GLN A 71 5.97 -7.73 1.41
N ARG A 72 6.37 -6.46 1.52
CA ARG A 72 5.55 -5.35 1.00
C ARG A 72 5.25 -5.47 -0.49
N TYR A 73 6.24 -5.90 -1.28
CA TYR A 73 6.04 -6.09 -2.72
C TYR A 73 4.88 -7.06 -2.99
N ILE A 74 4.85 -8.19 -2.27
CA ILE A 74 3.81 -9.21 -2.42
C ILE A 74 2.45 -8.64 -2.00
N VAL A 75 2.41 -7.87 -0.90
CA VAL A 75 1.17 -7.26 -0.41
C VAL A 75 0.57 -6.36 -1.49
N PHE A 76 1.38 -5.53 -2.15
CA PHE A 76 0.90 -4.67 -3.23
C PHE A 76 0.45 -5.49 -4.44
N GLN A 77 1.19 -6.55 -4.81
CA GLN A 77 0.82 -7.39 -5.95
C GLN A 77 -0.52 -8.10 -5.75
N CYS A 78 -0.85 -8.43 -4.51
CA CYS A 78 -2.11 -9.10 -4.21
C CYS A 78 -3.33 -8.22 -4.46
N LEU A 79 -3.16 -6.89 -4.58
CA LEU A 79 -4.27 -5.98 -4.86
C LEU A 79 -5.01 -6.32 -6.16
N GLN A 80 -4.34 -6.99 -7.11
CA GLN A 80 -5.01 -7.44 -8.32
C GLN A 80 -6.10 -8.47 -8.04
N HIS A 81 -6.05 -9.14 -6.87
CA HIS A 81 -7.03 -10.14 -6.45
C HIS A 81 -7.94 -9.66 -5.33
N THR A 82 -7.53 -8.62 -4.58
CA THR A 82 -8.22 -8.20 -3.36
C THR A 82 -8.90 -6.84 -3.50
N SER A 83 -8.70 -6.14 -4.62
CA SER A 83 -9.26 -4.80 -4.81
C SER A 83 -9.82 -4.66 -6.22
N GLY A 84 -10.59 -3.59 -6.44
CA GLY A 84 -11.08 -3.22 -7.75
C GLY A 84 -10.19 -2.20 -8.48
N LEU A 85 -8.98 -1.93 -7.96
CA LEU A 85 -8.10 -0.94 -8.57
C LEU A 85 -7.63 -1.36 -9.95
N ALA A 86 -7.55 -0.38 -10.84
CA ALA A 86 -6.97 -0.58 -12.16
C ALA A 86 -5.48 -0.93 -12.03
N LYS A 87 -4.99 -1.74 -12.98
CA LYS A 87 -3.58 -2.18 -12.98
C LYS A 87 -2.59 -1.02 -12.95
N GLY A 88 -2.94 0.11 -13.58
CA GLY A 88 -2.08 1.29 -13.57
C GLY A 88 -1.85 1.85 -12.19
N ARG A 89 -2.89 1.87 -11.33
CA ARG A 89 -2.75 2.33 -9.96
C ARG A 89 -1.94 1.36 -9.11
N ILE A 90 -2.15 0.07 -9.30
CA ILE A 90 -1.36 -0.96 -8.59
C ILE A 90 0.11 -0.83 -8.96
N ARG A 91 0.41 -0.56 -10.22
CA ARG A 91 1.78 -0.35 -10.69
C ARG A 91 2.45 0.84 -10.02
N ILE A 92 1.70 1.90 -9.72
CA ILE A 92 2.23 3.06 -9.00
C ILE A 92 2.78 2.61 -7.63
N PHE A 93 2.08 1.75 -6.92
CA PHE A 93 2.57 1.25 -5.63
C PHE A 93 3.89 0.48 -5.77
N SER A 94 4.01 -0.34 -6.82
CA SER A 94 5.25 -1.09 -7.07
C SER A 94 6.40 -0.15 -7.40
N THR A 95 6.14 0.88 -8.21
CA THR A 95 7.14 1.89 -8.54
C THR A 95 7.60 2.63 -7.29
N CYS A 96 6.65 3.02 -6.44
CA CYS A 96 6.97 3.71 -5.19
C CYS A 96 7.76 2.82 -4.23
N HIS A 97 7.46 1.53 -4.20
CA HIS A 97 8.21 0.57 -3.40
C HIS A 97 9.68 0.54 -3.83
N GLU A 98 9.94 0.51 -5.13
CA GLU A 98 11.30 0.54 -5.67
C GLU A 98 12.02 1.85 -5.33
N ARG A 99 11.35 2.98 -5.50
CA ARG A 99 11.92 4.30 -5.17
C ARG A 99 12.24 4.42 -3.69
N ARG A 100 11.35 3.92 -2.84
CA ARG A 100 11.58 3.93 -1.40
C ARG A 100 12.80 3.08 -1.04
N ASN A 101 12.97 1.91 -1.65
CA ASN A 101 14.12 1.06 -1.40
C ASN A 101 15.42 1.72 -1.84
N LEU A 102 15.43 2.38 -3.00
CA LEU A 102 16.60 3.10 -3.47
C LEU A 102 17.00 4.23 -2.51
N ALA A 103 16.02 4.98 -2.00
CA ALA A 103 16.28 6.06 -1.06
C ALA A 103 16.78 5.54 0.29
N GLU A 104 16.14 4.49 0.82
CA GLU A 104 16.43 3.96 2.15
C GLU A 104 17.76 3.22 2.22
N TYR A 105 18.05 2.40 1.20
CA TYR A 105 19.17 1.46 1.28
C TYR A 105 20.35 1.83 0.39
N GLU A 106 20.17 2.69 -0.60
CA GLU A 106 21.22 3.06 -1.53
C GLU A 106 21.48 4.57 -1.60
N GLY A 107 20.74 5.34 -0.84
CA GLY A 107 20.94 6.79 -0.75
C GLY A 107 20.54 7.56 -2.00
N HIS A 108 19.77 6.98 -2.89
CA HIS A 108 19.26 7.66 -4.07
C HIS A 108 18.03 8.48 -3.71
N TYR A 109 18.20 9.77 -3.51
CA TYR A 109 17.12 10.67 -3.17
C TYR A 109 16.80 11.58 -4.36
N GLU A 110 15.62 11.39 -4.92
CA GLU A 110 15.15 12.15 -6.05
C GLU A 110 13.72 12.61 -5.80
N LYS A 111 13.49 13.91 -5.87
CA LYS A 111 12.14 14.46 -5.72
C LYS A 111 11.37 14.28 -7.02
N ASP A 112 10.26 13.56 -6.94
CA ASP A 112 9.39 13.32 -8.08
C ASP A 112 7.96 13.67 -7.66
N GLU A 113 7.62 14.94 -7.82
CA GLU A 113 6.31 15.45 -7.39
C GLU A 113 5.15 14.79 -8.15
N GLN A 114 5.38 14.42 -9.41
CA GLN A 114 4.36 13.72 -10.19
C GLN A 114 4.09 12.35 -9.61
N LEU A 115 5.14 11.60 -9.25
CA LEU A 115 4.98 10.28 -8.65
C LEU A 115 4.29 10.38 -7.29
N LEU A 116 4.63 11.39 -6.48
CA LEU A 116 3.95 11.62 -5.21
C LEU A 116 2.45 11.87 -5.41
N ALA A 117 2.09 12.70 -6.39
CA ALA A 117 0.69 12.97 -6.69
C ALA A 117 -0.04 11.69 -7.12
N GLU A 118 0.61 10.88 -7.94
CA GLU A 118 0.02 9.61 -8.39
C GLU A 118 -0.12 8.62 -7.24
N LEU A 119 0.84 8.60 -6.32
CA LEU A 119 0.77 7.74 -5.13
C LEU A 119 -0.40 8.14 -4.23
N ILE A 120 -0.56 9.44 -3.98
CA ILE A 120 -1.67 9.94 -3.17
C ILE A 120 -3.01 9.62 -3.84
N ASP A 121 -3.10 9.82 -5.15
CA ASP A 121 -4.31 9.49 -5.91
C ASP A 121 -4.65 8.01 -5.81
N ALA A 122 -3.66 7.14 -6.00
CA ALA A 122 -3.88 5.70 -5.91
C ALA A 122 -4.26 5.28 -4.48
N GLY A 123 -3.63 5.89 -3.47
CA GLY A 123 -3.97 5.63 -2.08
C GLY A 123 -5.39 6.05 -1.74
N ASN A 124 -5.81 7.22 -2.21
CA ASN A 124 -7.18 7.70 -2.01
C ASN A 124 -8.19 6.77 -2.69
N ALA A 125 -7.88 6.30 -3.90
CA ALA A 125 -8.75 5.36 -4.60
C ALA A 125 -8.90 4.05 -3.83
N LEU A 126 -7.81 3.56 -3.25
CA LEU A 126 -7.85 2.33 -2.45
C LEU A 126 -8.63 2.54 -1.15
N LEU A 127 -8.42 3.66 -0.48
CA LEU A 127 -9.16 3.99 0.74
C LEU A 127 -10.67 4.02 0.47
N THR A 128 -11.07 4.58 -0.67
CA THR A 128 -12.48 4.68 -1.04
C THR A 128 -13.15 3.30 -1.13
N GLU A 129 -12.41 2.25 -1.49
CA GLU A 129 -12.97 0.90 -1.57
C GLU A 129 -13.38 0.34 -0.20
N PHE A 130 -12.82 0.87 0.89
CA PHE A 130 -13.20 0.45 2.25
C PHE A 130 -14.33 1.30 2.83
N GLN A 131 -14.70 2.38 2.17
CA GLN A 131 -15.75 3.28 2.64
C GLN A 131 -17.08 2.89 1.97
N VAL A 132 -18.04 2.54 2.78
CA VAL A 132 -19.35 2.10 2.31
C VAL A 132 -20.38 3.21 2.51
#